data_9da74e086070812ce3d77a51373f2e66
#
_entry.id   9da74e086070812ce3d77a51373f2e66
#
_cell.length_a   1.000
_cell.length_b   1.000
_cell.length_c   1.000
_cell.angle_alpha   90.00
_cell.angle_beta   90.00
_cell.angle_gamma   90.00
#
_symmetry.space_group_name_H-M   'P 1'
#
loop_
_entity.id
_entity.type
_entity.pdbx_description
1 polymer ?
#
loop_
_entity_poly.entity_id
_entity_poly.type
_entity_poly.pdbx_seq_one_letter_code
_entity_poly.pdbx_strand_id
1 'polypeptide(L)'
;NVAEKRSDFWNTFQKKRDGESKGKGGIAAAMHVDGTDVPWEEPKRYNLFMALYQTILRVMFNAPRFFAALPATNGKLTRPLVSYLILGMFQTLVKRMWYLMSIQASGPSITDPKLQEVLGDVAQSMSLPLTILLTPGILAIQLCFFASVFYLMLRLVQPENVQFRTVFRVIAYSAAPTVVCVVPLVGPLVGSIWFGVCCFIGCKYSMRLPWSRTGLALGPLYLIAFAIGMQLIRQFLSMSA
;
A
#
# COMPACT_ATOMS: atom_id res chain seq x y z
N ASN A 1 32.54 -3.80 52.01
CA ASN A 1 32.42 -4.78 50.95
C ASN A 1 32.31 -4.10 49.59
N VAL A 2 33.42 -4.17 48.79
CA VAL A 2 33.51 -3.46 47.49
C VAL A 2 32.58 -4.05 46.42
N ALA A 3 32.27 -5.34 46.51
CA ALA A 3 31.37 -6.02 45.56
C ALA A 3 29.90 -5.59 45.72
N GLU A 4 29.44 -5.35 46.92
CA GLU A 4 28.11 -4.92 47.28
C GLU A 4 27.82 -3.48 46.79
N LYS A 5 28.79 -2.57 46.99
CA LYS A 5 28.72 -1.20 46.47
C LYS A 5 28.69 -1.13 44.93
N ARG A 6 29.29 -2.12 44.27
CA ARG A 6 29.30 -2.19 42.79
C ARG A 6 27.97 -2.67 42.21
N SER A 7 27.28 -3.59 42.89
CA SER A 7 25.93 -4.06 42.51
C SER A 7 24.89 -2.95 42.68
N ASP A 8 24.97 -2.18 43.79
CA ASP A 8 24.03 -1.09 44.05
C ASP A 8 24.18 0.07 43.05
N PHE A 9 25.42 0.37 42.62
CA PHE A 9 25.67 1.36 41.58
C PHE A 9 25.00 0.95 40.24
N TRP A 10 25.16 -0.29 39.81
CA TRP A 10 24.55 -0.77 38.55
C TRP A 10 23.03 -0.85 38.63
N ASN A 11 22.45 -1.25 39.73
CA ASN A 11 21.03 -1.28 39.97
C ASN A 11 20.42 0.13 39.95
N THR A 12 21.12 1.11 40.55
CA THR A 12 20.69 2.51 40.52
C THR A 12 20.81 3.12 39.12
N PHE A 13 21.81 2.74 38.35
CA PHE A 13 22.00 3.19 36.97
C PHE A 13 20.95 2.60 36.03
N GLN A 14 20.56 1.34 36.20
CA GLN A 14 19.46 0.71 35.45
C GLN A 14 18.14 1.36 35.80
N LYS A 15 17.83 1.58 37.07
CA LYS A 15 16.59 2.23 37.52
C LYS A 15 16.46 3.67 37.01
N LYS A 16 17.58 4.40 36.90
CA LYS A 16 17.61 5.76 36.33
C LYS A 16 17.38 5.74 34.83
N ARG A 17 17.92 4.77 34.09
CA ARG A 17 17.73 4.57 32.65
C ARG A 17 16.28 4.20 32.31
N ASP A 18 15.67 3.34 33.12
CA ASP A 18 14.28 2.91 32.97
C ASP A 18 13.29 4.04 33.34
N GLY A 19 13.68 4.93 34.27
CA GLY A 19 12.92 6.13 34.63
C GLY A 19 12.99 7.25 33.57
N GLU A 20 14.15 7.46 32.94
CA GLU A 20 14.33 8.43 31.85
C GLU A 20 13.67 7.99 30.54
N SER A 21 13.55 6.67 30.32
CA SER A 21 12.78 6.10 29.20
C SER A 21 11.28 6.43 29.26
N LYS A 22 10.71 6.63 30.46
CA LYS A 22 9.30 7.01 30.63
C LYS A 22 9.00 8.48 30.37
N GLY A 23 10.01 9.36 30.37
CA GLY A 23 9.82 10.81 30.24
C GLY A 23 10.02 11.41 28.84
N LYS A 24 10.62 10.70 27.89
CA LYS A 24 10.84 11.14 26.49
C LYS A 24 9.90 10.47 25.49
N GLY A 25 8.69 10.19 25.92
CA GLY A 25 7.68 9.46 25.17
C GLY A 25 6.75 10.32 24.31
N GLY A 26 7.25 10.99 23.28
CA GLY A 26 6.38 11.58 22.27
C GLY A 26 6.64 11.00 20.88
N ILE A 27 7.87 11.05 20.43
CA ILE A 27 8.24 10.65 19.06
C ILE A 27 9.05 9.34 19.05
N ALA A 28 9.89 9.10 20.06
CA ALA A 28 10.67 7.87 20.18
C ALA A 28 9.82 6.66 20.64
N ALA A 29 8.77 6.87 21.45
CA ALA A 29 7.83 5.82 21.83
C ALA A 29 6.98 5.34 20.64
N ALA A 30 6.81 6.15 19.61
CA ALA A 30 6.17 5.74 18.35
C ALA A 30 7.04 4.77 17.53
N MET A 31 8.35 4.69 17.80
CA MET A 31 9.28 3.78 17.11
C MET A 31 9.53 2.45 17.84
N HIS A 32 9.15 2.36 19.12
CA HIS A 32 9.34 1.14 19.93
C HIS A 32 8.04 0.35 20.12
N VAL A 33 7.23 0.28 19.08
CA VAL A 33 6.07 -0.61 19.07
C VAL A 33 6.56 -2.00 18.64
N ASP A 34 6.31 -3.00 19.48
CA ASP A 34 6.53 -4.41 19.16
C ASP A 34 6.02 -4.67 17.74
N GLY A 35 6.91 -5.14 16.85
CA GLY A 35 6.66 -5.24 15.42
C GLY A 35 5.64 -6.33 15.02
N THR A 36 4.82 -6.77 15.97
CA THR A 36 3.79 -7.80 15.82
C THR A 36 2.39 -7.23 15.55
N ASP A 37 2.17 -5.93 15.78
CA ASP A 37 0.84 -5.33 15.69
C ASP A 37 0.63 -4.60 14.36
N VAL A 38 -0.55 -4.76 13.75
CA VAL A 38 -0.99 -3.95 12.61
C VAL A 38 -1.74 -2.73 13.16
N PRO A 39 -1.15 -1.52 13.12
CA PRO A 39 -1.72 -0.34 13.81
C PRO A 39 -3.13 0.00 13.35
N TRP A 40 -3.42 -0.20 12.06
CA TRP A 40 -4.75 0.04 11.49
C TRP A 40 -5.83 -0.91 12.02
N GLU A 41 -5.46 -2.09 12.47
CA GLU A 41 -6.41 -3.08 13.01
C GLU A 41 -6.69 -2.90 14.51
N GLU A 42 -5.91 -2.06 15.21
CA GLU A 42 -6.05 -1.78 16.64
C GLU A 42 -6.52 -0.34 16.94
N PRO A 43 -7.84 -0.03 16.81
CA PRO A 43 -8.35 1.33 16.99
C PRO A 43 -8.32 1.81 18.44
N LYS A 44 -8.23 0.88 19.40
CA LYS A 44 -8.18 1.24 20.82
C LYS A 44 -6.85 1.87 21.23
N ARG A 45 -5.79 1.60 20.46
CA ARG A 45 -4.42 2.02 20.78
C ARG A 45 -3.96 3.24 19.97
N TYR A 46 -4.53 3.45 18.78
CA TYR A 46 -4.08 4.50 17.85
C TYR A 46 -5.25 5.35 17.37
N ASN A 47 -5.00 6.65 17.22
CA ASN A 47 -5.90 7.51 16.46
C ASN A 47 -5.93 7.08 14.99
N LEU A 48 -7.07 7.21 14.33
CA LEU A 48 -7.30 6.71 12.96
C LEU A 48 -6.24 7.20 11.96
N PHE A 49 -5.90 8.49 11.98
CA PHE A 49 -4.87 9.05 11.12
C PHE A 49 -3.47 8.51 11.42
N MET A 50 -3.12 8.40 12.71
CA MET A 50 -1.83 7.86 13.13
C MET A 50 -1.71 6.37 12.77
N ALA A 51 -2.78 5.61 12.93
CA ALA A 51 -2.85 4.20 12.56
C ALA A 51 -2.62 4.01 11.04
N LEU A 52 -3.29 4.81 10.21
CA LEU A 52 -3.13 4.77 8.75
C LEU A 52 -1.69 5.16 8.35
N TYR A 53 -1.19 6.28 8.88
CA TYR A 53 0.16 6.75 8.61
C TYR A 53 1.25 5.72 8.97
N GLN A 54 1.17 5.15 10.18
CA GLN A 54 2.10 4.10 10.60
C GLN A 54 1.98 2.83 9.76
N THR A 55 0.76 2.47 9.34
CA THR A 55 0.56 1.33 8.46
C THR A 55 1.22 1.56 7.11
N ILE A 56 1.05 2.75 6.51
CA ILE A 56 1.71 3.13 5.25
C ILE A 56 3.23 3.03 5.39
N LEU A 57 3.81 3.65 6.42
CA LEU A 57 5.25 3.60 6.64
C LEU A 57 5.78 2.19 6.83
N ARG A 58 5.08 1.35 7.61
CA ARG A 58 5.49 -0.04 7.84
C ARG A 58 5.41 -0.87 6.56
N VAL A 59 4.38 -0.69 5.74
CA VAL A 59 4.28 -1.39 4.45
C VAL A 59 5.37 -0.92 3.49
N MET A 60 5.68 0.38 3.45
CA MET A 60 6.70 0.92 2.54
C MET A 60 8.12 0.50 2.92
N PHE A 61 8.48 0.56 4.19
CA PHE A 61 9.88 0.38 4.63
C PHE A 61 10.16 -0.95 5.33
N ASN A 62 9.12 -1.65 5.81
CA ASN A 62 9.27 -2.91 6.54
C ASN A 62 8.20 -3.95 6.14
N ALA A 63 7.91 -4.04 4.86
CA ALA A 63 6.91 -4.95 4.30
C ALA A 63 7.02 -6.41 4.81
N PRO A 64 8.22 -7.05 4.86
CA PRO A 64 8.32 -8.43 5.31
C PRO A 64 7.80 -8.65 6.73
N ARG A 65 8.17 -7.78 7.67
CA ARG A 65 7.71 -7.87 9.06
C ARG A 65 6.23 -7.56 9.21
N PHE A 66 5.76 -6.54 8.49
CA PHE A 66 4.35 -6.16 8.49
C PHE A 66 3.46 -7.31 7.99
N PHE A 67 3.78 -7.91 6.85
CA PHE A 67 2.98 -9.00 6.29
C PHE A 67 3.12 -10.32 7.07
N ALA A 68 4.26 -10.57 7.72
CA ALA A 68 4.41 -11.72 8.62
C ALA A 68 3.56 -11.59 9.89
N ALA A 69 3.30 -10.36 10.35
CA ALA A 69 2.48 -10.07 11.52
C ALA A 69 0.96 -10.11 11.22
N LEU A 70 0.55 -10.15 9.95
CA LEU A 70 -0.86 -10.21 9.58
C LEU A 70 -1.50 -11.52 10.08
N PRO A 71 -2.49 -11.48 10.99
CA PRO A 71 -3.14 -12.68 11.50
C PRO A 71 -3.85 -13.42 10.35
N ALA A 72 -3.54 -14.71 10.19
CA ALA A 72 -3.98 -15.51 9.06
C ALA A 72 -5.50 -15.72 9.01
N THR A 73 -6.21 -15.73 10.13
CA THR A 73 -7.55 -16.32 10.20
C THR A 73 -8.68 -15.41 10.70
N ASN A 74 -8.44 -14.45 11.59
CA ASN A 74 -9.50 -13.79 12.34
C ASN A 74 -9.73 -12.30 12.06
N GLY A 75 -9.04 -11.71 11.06
CA GLY A 75 -9.18 -10.29 10.74
C GLY A 75 -10.47 -9.96 9.97
N LYS A 76 -11.18 -8.91 10.41
CA LYS A 76 -12.30 -8.35 9.66
C LYS A 76 -11.81 -7.76 8.34
N LEU A 77 -12.47 -8.08 7.22
CA LEU A 77 -12.11 -7.55 5.89
C LEU A 77 -12.46 -6.06 5.71
N THR A 78 -13.32 -5.52 6.56
CA THR A 78 -13.75 -4.13 6.49
C THR A 78 -12.60 -3.13 6.66
N ARG A 79 -11.63 -3.40 7.55
CA ARG A 79 -10.51 -2.50 7.80
C ARG A 79 -9.51 -2.42 6.65
N PRO A 80 -9.00 -3.53 6.10
CA PRO A 80 -8.20 -3.51 4.87
C PRO A 80 -8.93 -2.83 3.72
N LEU A 81 -10.23 -3.11 3.54
CA LEU A 81 -11.06 -2.45 2.53
C LEU A 81 -11.08 -0.93 2.71
N VAL A 82 -11.38 -0.44 3.92
CA VAL A 82 -11.43 1.01 4.21
C VAL A 82 -10.06 1.65 3.97
N SER A 83 -8.96 1.01 4.38
CA SER A 83 -7.61 1.50 4.11
C SER A 83 -7.36 1.64 2.59
N TYR A 84 -7.73 0.63 1.81
CA TYR A 84 -7.60 0.65 0.36
C TYR A 84 -8.45 1.75 -0.28
N LEU A 85 -9.70 1.92 0.17
CA LEU A 85 -10.58 2.97 -0.33
C LEU A 85 -10.05 4.38 -0.04
N ILE A 86 -9.53 4.63 1.17
CA ILE A 86 -8.93 5.92 1.52
C ILE A 86 -7.74 6.22 0.61
N LEU A 87 -6.84 5.26 0.42
CA LEU A 87 -5.67 5.42 -0.45
C LEU A 87 -6.05 5.60 -1.91
N GLY A 88 -7.01 4.84 -2.42
CA GLY A 88 -7.49 4.94 -3.79
C GLY A 88 -8.24 6.26 -4.06
N MET A 89 -9.05 6.72 -3.12
CA MET A 89 -9.68 8.04 -3.19
C MET A 89 -8.63 9.16 -3.21
N PHE A 90 -7.66 9.10 -2.31
CA PHE A 90 -6.54 10.04 -2.32
C PHE A 90 -5.83 10.07 -3.67
N GLN A 91 -5.50 8.89 -4.22
CA GLN A 91 -4.85 8.76 -5.51
C GLN A 91 -5.70 9.37 -6.65
N THR A 92 -7.01 9.13 -6.64
CA THR A 92 -7.94 9.68 -7.64
C THR A 92 -7.99 11.20 -7.57
N LEU A 93 -8.05 11.78 -6.37
CA LEU A 93 -8.05 13.23 -6.17
C LEU A 93 -6.72 13.86 -6.63
N VAL A 94 -5.58 13.25 -6.30
CA VAL A 94 -4.27 13.73 -6.72
C VAL A 94 -4.13 13.68 -8.24
N LYS A 95 -4.55 12.60 -8.90
CA LYS A 95 -4.55 12.50 -10.38
C LYS A 95 -5.40 13.58 -11.01
N ARG A 96 -6.59 13.85 -10.47
CA ARG A 96 -7.46 14.91 -10.97
C ARG A 96 -6.85 16.30 -10.76
N MET A 97 -6.21 16.54 -9.61
CA MET A 97 -5.50 17.79 -9.36
C MET A 97 -4.40 18.03 -10.42
N TRP A 98 -3.56 17.04 -10.68
CA TRP A 98 -2.51 17.14 -11.71
C TRP A 98 -3.08 17.34 -13.10
N TYR A 99 -4.16 16.65 -13.43
CA TYR A 99 -4.85 16.84 -14.72
C TYR A 99 -5.33 18.27 -14.90
N LEU A 100 -5.99 18.85 -13.91
CA LEU A 100 -6.46 20.24 -13.96
C LEU A 100 -5.30 21.23 -14.07
N MET A 101 -4.20 21.00 -13.34
CA MET A 101 -3.00 21.83 -13.44
C MET A 101 -2.34 21.74 -14.81
N SER A 102 -2.31 20.56 -15.42
CA SER A 102 -1.71 20.38 -16.77
C SER A 102 -2.53 21.09 -17.86
N ILE A 103 -3.86 21.05 -17.78
CA ILE A 103 -4.71 21.79 -18.72
C ILE A 103 -4.47 23.30 -18.61
N GLN A 104 -4.37 23.83 -17.39
CA GLN A 104 -4.12 25.27 -17.18
C GLN A 104 -2.74 25.68 -17.68
N ALA A 105 -1.72 24.81 -17.54
CA ALA A 105 -0.36 25.09 -17.99
C ALA A 105 -0.19 25.02 -19.51
N SER A 106 -0.96 24.16 -20.20
CA SER A 106 -0.81 23.89 -21.64
C SER A 106 -1.52 24.93 -22.53
N GLY A 107 -2.41 25.77 -21.98
CA GLY A 107 -3.21 26.72 -22.75
C GLY A 107 -4.18 26.05 -23.74
N PRO A 108 -4.95 26.82 -24.54
CA PRO A 108 -5.98 26.28 -25.44
C PRO A 108 -5.45 25.53 -26.68
N SER A 109 -4.15 25.36 -26.84
CA SER A 109 -3.52 24.88 -28.08
C SER A 109 -3.23 23.39 -28.17
N ILE A 110 -3.51 22.61 -27.13
CA ILE A 110 -3.42 21.12 -27.23
C ILE A 110 -4.84 20.55 -27.18
N THR A 111 -5.57 20.82 -28.24
CA THR A 111 -6.85 20.19 -28.45
C THR A 111 -6.75 19.26 -29.65
N ASP A 112 -6.08 18.12 -29.48
CA ASP A 112 -6.27 17.03 -30.43
C ASP A 112 -7.61 16.37 -30.04
N PRO A 113 -8.69 16.55 -30.86
CA PRO A 113 -10.04 16.13 -30.47
C PRO A 113 -10.15 14.62 -30.28
N LYS A 114 -9.28 13.82 -30.91
CA LYS A 114 -9.29 12.35 -30.76
C LYS A 114 -8.75 11.86 -29.43
N LEU A 115 -7.78 12.57 -28.85
CA LEU A 115 -7.24 12.26 -27.51
C LEU A 115 -8.18 12.70 -26.39
N GLN A 116 -8.90 13.80 -26.62
CA GLN A 116 -9.97 14.22 -25.71
C GLN A 116 -11.14 13.24 -25.70
N GLU A 117 -11.51 12.69 -26.85
CA GLU A 117 -12.65 11.77 -26.99
C GLU A 117 -12.42 10.42 -26.30
N VAL A 118 -11.20 9.88 -26.31
CA VAL A 118 -10.90 8.54 -25.74
C VAL A 118 -10.52 8.58 -24.25
N LEU A 119 -9.86 9.62 -23.77
CA LEU A 119 -9.42 9.74 -22.38
C LEU A 119 -10.16 10.83 -21.58
N GLY A 120 -10.78 11.78 -22.27
CA GLY A 120 -11.35 12.98 -21.70
C GLY A 120 -12.83 12.86 -21.34
N ASP A 121 -13.60 12.19 -22.16
CA ASP A 121 -15.06 12.28 -22.09
C ASP A 121 -15.64 11.63 -20.82
N VAL A 122 -15.16 10.48 -20.41
CA VAL A 122 -15.64 9.79 -19.20
C VAL A 122 -15.14 10.45 -17.92
N ALA A 123 -13.91 10.96 -17.94
CA ALA A 123 -13.32 11.59 -16.75
C ALA A 123 -13.68 13.07 -16.62
N GLN A 124 -13.96 13.75 -17.74
CA GLN A 124 -14.26 15.18 -17.81
C GLN A 124 -15.76 15.46 -17.65
N SER A 125 -16.63 14.57 -18.13
CA SER A 125 -18.08 14.70 -18.01
C SER A 125 -18.63 14.36 -16.62
N MET A 126 -17.89 13.59 -15.81
CA MET A 126 -18.32 13.31 -14.44
C MET A 126 -18.06 14.51 -13.53
N SER A 127 -19.14 15.10 -13.06
CA SER A 127 -19.07 16.11 -11.99
C SER A 127 -18.30 15.57 -10.78
N LEU A 128 -17.53 16.43 -10.08
CA LEU A 128 -16.80 16.06 -8.86
C LEU A 128 -17.64 15.24 -7.87
N PRO A 129 -18.90 15.61 -7.57
CA PRO A 129 -19.76 14.82 -6.69
C PRO A 129 -19.98 13.38 -7.18
N LEU A 130 -20.23 13.21 -8.47
CA LEU A 130 -20.46 11.90 -9.06
C LEU A 130 -19.19 11.02 -9.01
N THR A 131 -18.02 11.61 -9.28
CA THR A 131 -16.74 10.92 -9.15
C THR A 131 -16.52 10.44 -7.71
N ILE A 132 -16.73 11.30 -6.72
CA ILE A 132 -16.56 10.94 -5.30
C ILE A 132 -17.55 9.83 -4.89
N LEU A 133 -18.77 9.85 -5.42
CA LEU A 133 -19.79 8.86 -5.11
C LEU A 133 -19.50 7.48 -5.73
N LEU A 134 -19.06 7.43 -6.99
CA LEU A 134 -18.86 6.18 -7.72
C LEU A 134 -17.49 5.53 -7.47
N THR A 135 -16.44 6.35 -7.22
CA THR A 135 -15.07 5.83 -7.06
C THR A 135 -14.94 4.76 -5.98
N PRO A 136 -15.54 4.87 -4.78
CA PRO A 136 -15.43 3.81 -3.77
C PRO A 136 -15.98 2.47 -4.24
N GLY A 137 -17.09 2.47 -4.97
CA GLY A 137 -17.68 1.26 -5.54
C GLY A 137 -16.76 0.60 -6.58
N ILE A 138 -16.21 1.40 -7.49
CA ILE A 138 -15.28 0.93 -8.52
C ILE A 138 -14.01 0.37 -7.86
N LEU A 139 -13.44 1.06 -6.87
CA LEU A 139 -12.26 0.60 -6.14
C LEU A 139 -12.51 -0.70 -5.37
N ALA A 140 -13.69 -0.86 -4.77
CA ALA A 140 -14.05 -2.10 -4.09
C ALA A 140 -14.14 -3.28 -5.06
N ILE A 141 -14.79 -3.09 -6.21
CA ILE A 141 -14.88 -4.10 -7.28
C ILE A 141 -13.47 -4.43 -7.80
N GLN A 142 -12.64 -3.43 -8.05
CA GLN A 142 -11.26 -3.60 -8.50
C GLN A 142 -10.43 -4.41 -7.48
N LEU A 143 -10.54 -4.11 -6.19
CA LEU A 143 -9.85 -4.86 -5.14
C LEU A 143 -10.30 -6.32 -5.11
N CYS A 144 -11.61 -6.57 -5.16
CA CYS A 144 -12.15 -7.93 -5.21
C CYS A 144 -11.67 -8.70 -6.44
N PHE A 145 -11.64 -8.04 -7.60
CA PHE A 145 -11.14 -8.64 -8.84
C PHE A 145 -9.66 -9.03 -8.73
N PHE A 146 -8.79 -8.11 -8.31
CA PHE A 146 -7.38 -8.40 -8.11
C PHE A 146 -7.16 -9.50 -7.07
N ALA A 147 -7.89 -9.43 -5.94
CA ALA A 147 -7.80 -10.45 -4.91
C ALA A 147 -8.21 -11.83 -5.43
N SER A 148 -9.23 -11.91 -6.29
CA SER A 148 -9.68 -13.16 -6.89
C SER A 148 -8.65 -13.73 -7.88
N VAL A 149 -8.05 -12.88 -8.72
CA VAL A 149 -7.02 -13.29 -9.68
C VAL A 149 -5.78 -13.80 -8.94
N PHE A 150 -5.27 -13.05 -7.96
CA PHE A 150 -4.12 -13.48 -7.15
C PHE A 150 -4.41 -14.75 -6.36
N TYR A 151 -5.60 -14.85 -5.77
CA TYR A 151 -6.04 -16.05 -5.06
C TYR A 151 -6.05 -17.27 -5.98
N LEU A 152 -6.60 -17.14 -7.19
CA LEU A 152 -6.64 -18.23 -8.16
C LEU A 152 -5.24 -18.68 -8.55
N MET A 153 -4.35 -17.74 -8.88
CA MET A 153 -2.96 -18.03 -9.25
C MET A 153 -2.19 -18.74 -8.11
N LEU A 154 -2.33 -18.24 -6.90
CA LEU A 154 -1.69 -18.86 -5.73
C LEU A 154 -2.27 -20.23 -5.42
N ARG A 155 -3.58 -20.40 -5.55
CA ARG A 155 -4.26 -21.67 -5.28
C ARG A 155 -3.89 -22.76 -6.30
N LEU A 156 -3.63 -22.40 -7.55
CA LEU A 156 -3.16 -23.35 -8.58
C LEU A 156 -1.80 -23.97 -8.23
N VAL A 157 -0.92 -23.20 -7.55
CA VAL A 157 0.42 -23.65 -7.18
C VAL A 157 0.45 -24.32 -5.81
N GLN A 158 -0.40 -23.86 -4.88
CA GLN A 158 -0.44 -24.38 -3.50
C GLN A 158 -1.85 -24.32 -2.89
N PRO A 159 -2.70 -25.32 -3.14
CA PRO A 159 -4.11 -25.31 -2.76
C PRO A 159 -4.36 -25.31 -1.26
N GLU A 160 -3.45 -25.88 -0.43
CA GLU A 160 -3.71 -26.17 0.97
C GLU A 160 -3.55 -24.96 1.91
N ASN A 161 -2.69 -23.98 1.58
CA ASN A 161 -2.30 -22.91 2.50
C ASN A 161 -2.84 -21.52 2.12
N VAL A 162 -3.59 -21.40 1.02
CA VAL A 162 -4.03 -20.11 0.51
C VAL A 162 -5.48 -19.84 0.89
N GLN A 163 -5.68 -18.76 1.63
CA GLN A 163 -7.02 -18.27 2.00
C GLN A 163 -7.31 -16.96 1.27
N PHE A 164 -8.49 -16.83 0.65
CA PHE A 164 -8.93 -15.61 -0.02
C PHE A 164 -8.83 -14.36 0.88
N ARG A 165 -9.23 -14.50 2.16
CA ARG A 165 -9.15 -13.40 3.13
C ARG A 165 -7.74 -12.86 3.32
N THR A 166 -6.75 -13.74 3.34
CA THR A 166 -5.33 -13.35 3.48
C THR A 166 -4.85 -12.63 2.24
N VAL A 167 -5.17 -13.15 1.04
CA VAL A 167 -4.82 -12.50 -0.25
C VAL A 167 -5.44 -11.13 -0.35
N PHE A 168 -6.73 -11.01 -0.03
CA PHE A 168 -7.44 -9.74 -0.03
C PHE A 168 -6.77 -8.69 0.86
N ARG A 169 -6.40 -9.06 2.09
CA ARG A 169 -5.71 -8.18 3.04
C ARG A 169 -4.33 -7.77 2.53
N VAL A 170 -3.58 -8.71 1.98
CA VAL A 170 -2.27 -8.45 1.39
C VAL A 170 -2.39 -7.39 0.28
N ILE A 171 -3.30 -7.58 -0.67
CA ILE A 171 -3.44 -6.65 -1.79
C ILE A 171 -3.93 -5.29 -1.31
N ALA A 172 -4.90 -5.25 -0.38
CA ALA A 172 -5.41 -4.02 0.16
C ALA A 172 -4.32 -3.16 0.84
N TYR A 173 -3.46 -3.77 1.66
CA TYR A 173 -2.36 -3.04 2.32
C TYR A 173 -1.18 -2.77 1.38
N SER A 174 -0.97 -3.60 0.37
CA SER A 174 0.06 -3.35 -0.65
C SER A 174 -0.18 -2.08 -1.45
N ALA A 175 -1.38 -1.51 -1.41
CA ALA A 175 -1.66 -0.21 -2.02
C ALA A 175 -0.98 0.99 -1.32
N ALA A 176 -0.41 0.82 -0.12
CA ALA A 176 0.24 1.90 0.62
C ALA A 176 1.29 2.69 -0.21
N PRO A 177 2.19 2.08 -0.99
CA PRO A 177 3.17 2.81 -1.80
C PRO A 177 2.55 3.70 -2.88
N THR A 178 1.30 3.51 -3.25
CA THR A 178 0.65 4.36 -4.26
C THR A 178 0.47 5.81 -3.82
N VAL A 179 0.66 6.11 -2.52
CA VAL A 179 0.72 7.50 -2.00
C VAL A 179 1.81 8.32 -2.70
N VAL A 180 2.87 7.69 -3.23
CA VAL A 180 3.93 8.36 -4.00
C VAL A 180 3.40 9.01 -5.28
N CYS A 181 2.16 8.73 -5.70
CA CYS A 181 1.50 9.39 -6.85
C CYS A 181 1.39 10.93 -6.71
N VAL A 182 1.65 11.48 -5.51
CA VAL A 182 1.76 12.94 -5.28
C VAL A 182 2.83 13.57 -6.18
N VAL A 183 3.91 12.83 -6.51
CA VAL A 183 4.94 13.31 -7.45
C VAL A 183 4.45 13.05 -8.87
N PRO A 184 4.29 14.11 -9.71
CA PRO A 184 3.81 13.95 -11.08
C PRO A 184 4.80 13.13 -11.92
N LEU A 185 4.31 12.45 -12.94
CA LEU A 185 5.05 11.63 -13.91
C LEU A 185 5.75 10.40 -13.27
N VAL A 186 6.64 10.60 -12.31
CA VAL A 186 7.46 9.53 -11.70
C VAL A 186 6.69 8.76 -10.63
N GLY A 187 5.86 9.45 -9.85
CA GLY A 187 5.14 8.87 -8.73
C GLY A 187 4.24 7.70 -9.08
N PRO A 188 3.39 7.80 -10.11
CA PRO A 188 2.55 6.68 -10.53
C PRO A 188 3.35 5.46 -10.99
N LEU A 189 4.47 5.66 -11.67
CA LEU A 189 5.35 4.58 -12.13
C LEU A 189 6.02 3.88 -10.94
N VAL A 190 6.69 4.65 -10.08
CA VAL A 190 7.35 4.12 -8.88
C VAL A 190 6.34 3.47 -7.95
N GLY A 191 5.19 4.10 -7.72
CA GLY A 191 4.13 3.57 -6.87
C GLY A 191 3.58 2.23 -7.37
N SER A 192 3.39 2.08 -8.69
CA SER A 192 2.89 0.82 -9.28
C SER A 192 3.91 -0.32 -9.20
N ILE A 193 5.19 -0.05 -9.46
CA ILE A 193 6.27 -1.03 -9.30
C ILE A 193 6.37 -1.46 -7.84
N TRP A 194 6.37 -0.49 -6.92
CA TRP A 194 6.45 -0.77 -5.49
C TRP A 194 5.23 -1.53 -4.97
N PHE A 195 4.03 -1.19 -5.44
CA PHE A 195 2.81 -1.97 -5.18
C PHE A 195 3.00 -3.44 -5.55
N GLY A 196 3.52 -3.71 -6.76
CA GLY A 196 3.83 -5.06 -7.20
C GLY A 196 4.80 -5.77 -6.25
N VAL A 197 5.91 -5.13 -5.90
CA VAL A 197 6.89 -5.67 -4.94
C VAL A 197 6.25 -5.98 -3.59
N CYS A 198 5.41 -5.08 -3.07
CA CYS A 198 4.68 -5.29 -1.82
C CYS A 198 3.68 -6.45 -1.91
N CYS A 199 2.96 -6.61 -3.03
CA CYS A 199 2.09 -7.77 -3.27
C CYS A 199 2.88 -9.09 -3.24
N PHE A 200 4.03 -9.14 -3.91
CA PHE A 200 4.88 -10.31 -3.94
C PHE A 200 5.41 -10.68 -2.54
N ILE A 201 5.99 -9.70 -1.84
CA ILE A 201 6.49 -9.85 -0.48
C ILE A 201 5.35 -10.24 0.46
N GLY A 202 4.20 -9.59 0.33
CA GLY A 202 3.03 -9.83 1.15
C GLY A 202 2.50 -11.25 1.00
N CYS A 203 2.35 -11.75 -0.22
CA CYS A 203 1.94 -13.13 -0.46
C CYS A 203 2.93 -14.14 0.12
N LYS A 204 4.24 -13.89 -0.05
CA LYS A 204 5.28 -14.77 0.48
C LYS A 204 5.24 -14.86 2.00
N TYR A 205 5.28 -13.71 2.69
CA TYR A 205 5.44 -13.69 4.15
C TYR A 205 4.15 -13.97 4.90
N SER A 206 3.00 -13.52 4.39
CA SER A 206 1.70 -13.77 5.02
C SER A 206 1.27 -15.24 4.94
N MET A 207 1.63 -15.93 3.84
CA MET A 207 1.28 -17.34 3.63
C MET A 207 2.47 -18.30 3.87
N ARG A 208 3.65 -17.76 4.27
CA ARG A 208 4.89 -18.53 4.50
C ARG A 208 5.29 -19.40 3.31
N LEU A 209 5.12 -18.85 2.10
CA LEU A 209 5.47 -19.55 0.86
C LEU A 209 6.97 -19.49 0.58
N PRO A 210 7.58 -20.53 -0.05
CA PRO A 210 8.94 -20.46 -0.57
C PRO A 210 9.01 -19.53 -1.78
N TRP A 211 10.17 -18.92 -2.00
CA TRP A 211 10.38 -17.95 -3.10
C TRP A 211 10.03 -18.53 -4.47
N SER A 212 10.40 -19.76 -4.72
CA SER A 212 10.17 -20.44 -6.00
C SER A 212 8.67 -20.59 -6.32
N ARG A 213 7.87 -20.99 -5.35
CA ARG A 213 6.42 -21.17 -5.54
C ARG A 213 5.69 -19.83 -5.67
N THR A 214 6.10 -18.82 -4.88
CA THR A 214 5.54 -17.47 -5.03
C THR A 214 5.87 -16.90 -6.40
N GLY A 215 7.13 -17.07 -6.88
CA GLY A 215 7.55 -16.64 -8.20
C GLY A 215 6.82 -17.37 -9.32
N LEU A 216 6.61 -18.68 -9.20
CA LEU A 216 5.86 -19.47 -10.18
C LEU A 216 4.39 -19.04 -10.26
N ALA A 217 3.75 -18.77 -9.11
CA ALA A 217 2.36 -18.37 -9.05
C ALA A 217 2.13 -16.95 -9.59
N LEU A 218 2.96 -16.00 -9.21
CA LEU A 218 2.78 -14.59 -9.56
C LEU A 218 3.58 -14.14 -10.79
N GLY A 219 4.60 -14.90 -11.18
CA GLY A 219 5.45 -14.60 -12.34
C GLY A 219 4.68 -14.32 -13.63
N PRO A 220 3.75 -15.18 -14.06
CA PRO A 220 2.95 -14.93 -15.27
C PRO A 220 2.16 -13.61 -15.19
N LEU A 221 1.60 -13.29 -14.02
CA LEU A 221 0.85 -12.05 -13.82
C LEU A 221 1.74 -10.82 -13.97
N TYR A 222 2.95 -10.85 -13.41
CA TYR A 222 3.93 -9.76 -13.54
C TYR A 222 4.47 -9.64 -14.97
N LEU A 223 4.67 -10.75 -15.68
CA LEU A 223 5.06 -10.74 -17.09
C LEU A 223 3.98 -10.07 -17.97
N ILE A 224 2.72 -10.41 -17.75
CA ILE A 224 1.59 -9.77 -18.45
C ILE A 224 1.54 -8.28 -18.14
N ALA A 225 1.61 -7.91 -16.86
CA ALA A 225 1.61 -6.51 -16.43
C ALA A 225 2.79 -5.73 -17.04
N PHE A 226 3.98 -6.34 -17.09
CA PHE A 226 5.16 -5.76 -17.72
C PHE A 226 4.98 -5.58 -19.24
N ALA A 227 4.44 -6.58 -19.94
CA ALA A 227 4.17 -6.52 -21.37
C ALA A 227 3.17 -5.40 -21.72
N ILE A 228 2.10 -5.28 -20.94
CA ILE A 228 1.12 -4.18 -21.10
C ILE A 228 1.79 -2.82 -20.83
N GLY A 229 2.58 -2.70 -19.78
CA GLY A 229 3.31 -1.47 -19.46
C GLY A 229 4.27 -1.05 -20.57
N MET A 230 5.02 -2.00 -21.14
CA MET A 230 5.92 -1.73 -22.28
C MET A 230 5.16 -1.30 -23.53
N GLN A 231 3.98 -1.87 -23.77
CA GLN A 231 3.13 -1.48 -24.90
C GLN A 231 2.62 -0.04 -24.76
N LEU A 232 2.17 0.34 -23.54
CA LEU A 232 1.74 1.71 -23.26
C LEU A 232 2.89 2.72 -23.42
N ILE A 233 4.09 2.40 -22.95
CA ILE A 233 5.29 3.24 -23.12
C ILE A 233 5.61 3.42 -24.61
N ARG A 234 5.58 2.34 -25.42
CA ARG A 234 5.81 2.41 -26.86
C ARG A 234 4.79 3.30 -27.56
N GLN A 235 3.51 3.16 -27.21
CA GLN A 235 2.45 4.01 -27.77
C GLN A 235 2.69 5.49 -27.42
N PHE A 236 3.04 5.78 -26.16
CA PHE A 236 3.35 7.13 -25.71
C PHE A 236 4.52 7.74 -26.50
N LEU A 237 5.61 6.99 -26.70
CA LEU A 237 6.77 7.45 -27.46
C LEU A 237 6.44 7.66 -28.94
N SER A 238 5.60 6.82 -29.55
CA SER A 238 5.19 6.97 -30.95
C SER A 238 4.26 8.15 -31.19
N MET A 239 3.57 8.65 -30.15
CA MET A 239 2.73 9.85 -30.23
C MET A 239 3.53 11.14 -30.02
N SER A 240 4.73 11.06 -29.43
CA SER A 240 5.61 12.20 -29.18
C SER A 240 6.66 12.42 -30.28
N ALA A 241 6.81 11.48 -31.20
CA ALA A 241 7.69 11.55 -32.37
C ALA A 241 6.95 12.01 -33.62
#